data_959c897d7e81e472f2dbeba53d165fae
#
_entry.id   959c897d7e81e472f2dbeba53d165fae
#
_cell.length_a   1.000
_cell.length_b   1.000
_cell.length_c   1.000
_cell.angle_alpha   90.00
_cell.angle_beta   90.00
_cell.angle_gamma   90.00
#
_symmetry.space_group_name_H-M   'P 1'
#
loop_
_entity.id
_entity.type
_entity.pdbx_description
1 polymer ?
#
loop_
_entity_poly.entity_id
_entity_poly.type
_entity_poly.pdbx_seq_one_letter_code
_entity_poly.pdbx_strand_id
1 'polypeptide(L)'
;MLAVLAAGVLLAEIFAPQYVWLANEGFRTDPIRAALCTSLTRLILPAQLFFFIGSVMSSRLQVRKIFIYQAFTPLIYNGGIILGALFLHTRIGIYSLAVGVLAGVILGSALLNSIGAFRTGFRFTPQVNFKAPAFLDWLKLSLPLMIGVSLVMFDGIFLKYFASIQHGGITLIGNAKDLFNAPFNVIGPAAGAASLPFFASLFQQRREFDFSASVGRSVSRLFAVGMLVSAWMIALAPWLMDLFKSGKFNRADVLSVTHLFQILAITLPLWAVQGIYARAFYAASDTKTPAITGTVITILSIPLYWALFNAQGLTGLAIASDIGIAIQTATLAILLQRKRLVSLLHLEYAELARALTAALVAYIAAYGLARALPRTATHQGDILTITAGSLAWAVAAVTILLLTRSKLPAQILRRKPR
;
A
#
# COMPACT_ATOMS: atom_id res chain seq x y z
N MET A 1 -12.78 6.54 -24.00
CA MET A 1 -11.85 6.16 -22.93
C MET A 1 -10.91 5.02 -23.34
N LEU A 2 -11.42 3.85 -23.75
CA LEU A 2 -10.56 2.71 -24.14
C LEU A 2 -9.59 3.06 -25.28
N ALA A 3 -10.04 3.82 -26.29
CA ALA A 3 -9.20 4.29 -27.41
C ALA A 3 -8.06 5.22 -26.92
N VAL A 4 -8.34 6.12 -25.99
CA VAL A 4 -7.32 7.00 -25.39
C VAL A 4 -6.30 6.19 -24.62
N LEU A 5 -6.75 5.20 -23.82
CA LEU A 5 -5.86 4.31 -23.10
C LEU A 5 -5.02 3.44 -24.06
N ALA A 6 -5.64 2.92 -25.13
CA ALA A 6 -4.92 2.14 -26.14
C ALA A 6 -3.83 2.98 -26.84
N ALA A 7 -4.13 4.23 -27.20
CA ALA A 7 -3.12 5.14 -27.71
C ALA A 7 -1.99 5.40 -26.69
N GLY A 8 -2.33 5.58 -25.41
CA GLY A 8 -1.36 5.71 -24.33
C GLY A 8 -0.48 4.48 -24.16
N VAL A 9 -1.07 3.28 -24.24
CA VAL A 9 -0.30 2.01 -24.18
C VAL A 9 0.62 1.89 -25.38
N LEU A 10 0.17 2.21 -26.60
CA LEU A 10 1.01 2.19 -27.79
C LEU A 10 2.18 3.18 -27.68
N LEU A 11 1.93 4.38 -27.17
CA LEU A 11 3.02 5.34 -26.90
C LEU A 11 3.98 4.79 -25.84
N ALA A 12 3.47 4.20 -24.76
CA ALA A 12 4.30 3.60 -23.73
C ALA A 12 5.13 2.43 -24.25
N GLU A 13 4.61 1.62 -25.18
CA GLU A 13 5.35 0.55 -25.89
C GLU A 13 6.53 1.11 -26.70
N ILE A 14 6.31 2.20 -27.44
CA ILE A 14 7.34 2.86 -28.24
C ILE A 14 8.43 3.42 -27.32
N PHE A 15 8.03 4.12 -26.26
CA PHE A 15 8.93 4.78 -25.31
C PHE A 15 9.38 3.90 -24.12
N ALA A 16 9.08 2.60 -24.15
CA ALA A 16 9.47 1.68 -23.08
C ALA A 16 10.99 1.68 -22.77
N PRO A 17 11.91 1.72 -23.74
CA PRO A 17 13.34 1.80 -23.45
C PRO A 17 13.72 3.07 -22.69
N GLN A 18 13.18 4.23 -23.12
CA GLN A 18 13.42 5.53 -22.47
C GLN A 18 12.86 5.55 -21.06
N TYR A 19 11.65 4.99 -20.87
CA TYR A 19 11.05 4.84 -19.55
C TYR A 19 11.91 3.98 -18.62
N VAL A 20 12.37 2.82 -19.06
CA VAL A 20 13.22 1.92 -18.26
C VAL A 20 14.54 2.61 -17.91
N TRP A 21 15.15 3.32 -18.84
CA TRP A 21 16.37 4.10 -18.62
C TRP A 21 16.17 5.23 -17.61
N LEU A 22 15.02 5.92 -17.68
CA LEU A 22 14.68 7.02 -16.78
C LEU A 22 14.32 6.52 -15.38
N ALA A 23 13.56 5.42 -15.31
CA ALA A 23 13.01 4.91 -14.06
C ALA A 23 13.99 4.10 -13.20
N ASN A 24 15.14 3.68 -13.77
CA ASN A 24 16.11 2.82 -13.10
C ASN A 24 17.53 3.31 -13.33
N GLU A 25 18.06 4.09 -12.41
CA GLU A 25 19.42 4.67 -12.49
C GLU A 25 20.49 3.59 -12.78
N GLY A 26 20.48 2.49 -12.03
CA GLY A 26 21.48 1.44 -12.15
C GLY A 26 21.40 0.64 -13.46
N PHE A 27 20.34 0.79 -14.26
CA PHE A 27 20.25 0.12 -15.56
C PHE A 27 20.93 0.91 -16.68
N ARG A 28 21.31 2.15 -16.43
CA ARG A 28 22.05 2.97 -17.40
C ARG A 28 23.42 2.40 -17.70
N THR A 29 24.01 1.71 -16.74
CA THR A 29 25.33 1.07 -16.85
C THR A 29 25.26 -0.42 -17.18
N ASP A 30 24.06 -1.02 -17.26
CA ASP A 30 23.85 -2.44 -17.56
C ASP A 30 22.86 -2.63 -18.71
N PRO A 31 23.35 -2.63 -19.97
CA PRO A 31 22.50 -2.76 -21.17
C PRO A 31 21.68 -4.07 -21.20
N ILE A 32 22.23 -5.15 -20.63
CA ILE A 32 21.56 -6.47 -20.64
C ILE A 32 20.32 -6.42 -19.76
N ARG A 33 20.44 -5.87 -18.54
CA ARG A 33 19.28 -5.71 -17.65
C ARG A 33 18.28 -4.71 -18.19
N ALA A 34 18.75 -3.61 -18.79
CA ALA A 34 17.87 -2.63 -19.42
C ALA A 34 17.05 -3.24 -20.56
N ALA A 35 17.68 -4.04 -21.43
CA ALA A 35 17.00 -4.74 -22.53
C ALA A 35 15.98 -5.76 -22.00
N LEU A 36 16.35 -6.56 -20.99
CA LEU A 36 15.44 -7.52 -20.36
C LEU A 36 14.25 -6.82 -19.70
N CYS A 37 14.49 -5.77 -18.93
CA CYS A 37 13.42 -5.00 -18.30
C CYS A 37 12.49 -4.37 -19.34
N THR A 38 13.04 -3.82 -20.42
CA THR A 38 12.26 -3.25 -21.53
C THR A 38 11.36 -4.30 -22.19
N SER A 39 11.88 -5.48 -22.48
CA SER A 39 11.09 -6.55 -23.11
C SER A 39 9.98 -7.08 -22.20
N LEU A 40 10.24 -7.21 -20.89
CA LEU A 40 9.22 -7.58 -19.90
C LEU A 40 8.16 -6.46 -19.73
N THR A 41 8.59 -5.20 -19.74
CA THR A 41 7.69 -4.04 -19.69
C THR A 41 6.73 -4.05 -20.87
N ARG A 42 7.25 -4.21 -22.09
CA ARG A 42 6.43 -4.32 -23.31
C ARG A 42 5.44 -5.48 -23.24
N LEU A 43 5.86 -6.62 -22.72
CA LEU A 43 4.96 -7.77 -22.59
C LEU A 43 3.80 -7.53 -21.59
N ILE A 44 4.04 -6.71 -20.55
CA ILE A 44 3.04 -6.44 -19.50
C ILE A 44 2.17 -5.22 -19.82
N LEU A 45 2.66 -4.23 -20.58
CA LEU A 45 1.92 -2.98 -20.88
C LEU A 45 0.50 -3.21 -21.40
N PRO A 46 0.22 -4.17 -22.33
CA PRO A 46 -1.14 -4.44 -22.79
C PRO A 46 -2.11 -4.86 -21.70
N ALA A 47 -1.61 -5.38 -20.55
CA ALA A 47 -2.46 -5.73 -19.41
C ALA A 47 -3.28 -4.53 -18.90
N GLN A 48 -2.81 -3.30 -19.09
CA GLN A 48 -3.52 -2.09 -18.69
C GLN A 48 -4.89 -1.96 -19.37
N LEU A 49 -5.00 -2.39 -20.63
CA LEU A 49 -6.28 -2.39 -21.36
C LEU A 49 -7.28 -3.34 -20.72
N PHE A 50 -6.82 -4.51 -20.33
CA PHE A 50 -7.66 -5.54 -19.68
C PHE A 50 -8.01 -5.16 -18.23
N PHE A 51 -7.10 -4.52 -17.50
CA PHE A 51 -7.43 -3.93 -16.19
C PHE A 51 -8.51 -2.87 -16.31
N PHE A 52 -8.41 -1.99 -17.32
CA PHE A 52 -9.42 -0.94 -17.55
C PHE A 52 -10.79 -1.55 -17.87
N ILE A 53 -10.86 -2.50 -18.80
CA ILE A 53 -12.10 -3.21 -19.13
C ILE A 53 -12.70 -3.83 -17.86
N GLY A 54 -11.88 -4.55 -17.10
CA GLY A 54 -12.29 -5.18 -15.84
C GLY A 54 -12.80 -4.18 -14.80
N SER A 55 -12.16 -3.03 -14.66
CA SER A 55 -12.58 -1.99 -13.71
C SER A 55 -13.92 -1.37 -14.07
N VAL A 56 -14.18 -1.11 -15.35
CA VAL A 56 -15.47 -0.60 -15.83
C VAL A 56 -16.59 -1.62 -15.58
N MET A 57 -16.36 -2.90 -15.91
CA MET A 57 -17.33 -3.97 -15.67
C MET A 57 -17.59 -4.19 -14.18
N SER A 58 -16.53 -4.14 -13.38
CA SER A 58 -16.56 -4.22 -11.92
C SER A 58 -17.37 -3.07 -11.30
N SER A 59 -17.20 -1.84 -11.76
CA SER A 59 -17.96 -0.69 -11.28
C SER A 59 -19.48 -0.86 -11.51
N ARG A 60 -19.87 -1.45 -12.65
CA ARG A 60 -21.27 -1.78 -12.92
C ARG A 60 -21.81 -2.83 -11.93
N LEU A 61 -21.02 -3.86 -11.64
CA LEU A 61 -21.41 -4.90 -10.67
C LEU A 61 -21.55 -4.31 -9.25
N GLN A 62 -20.67 -3.37 -8.86
CA GLN A 62 -20.75 -2.67 -7.57
C GLN A 62 -22.05 -1.88 -7.42
N VAL A 63 -22.47 -1.14 -8.45
CA VAL A 63 -23.75 -0.43 -8.46
C VAL A 63 -24.94 -1.38 -8.25
N ARG A 64 -24.82 -2.63 -8.75
CA ARG A 64 -25.79 -3.70 -8.54
C ARG A 64 -25.61 -4.48 -7.24
N LYS A 65 -24.63 -4.08 -6.38
CA LYS A 65 -24.27 -4.75 -5.12
C LYS A 65 -23.82 -6.20 -5.31
N ILE A 66 -23.25 -6.54 -6.46
CA ILE A 66 -22.72 -7.87 -6.79
C ILE A 66 -21.19 -7.81 -6.65
N PHE A 67 -20.66 -8.37 -5.57
CA PHE A 67 -19.23 -8.26 -5.23
C PHE A 67 -18.43 -9.54 -5.48
N ILE A 68 -19.11 -10.65 -5.78
CA ILE A 68 -18.47 -11.97 -5.88
C ILE A 68 -17.39 -12.01 -6.97
N TYR A 69 -17.63 -11.41 -8.13
CA TYR A 69 -16.67 -11.40 -9.24
C TYR A 69 -15.40 -10.65 -8.87
N GLN A 70 -15.51 -9.54 -8.14
CA GLN A 70 -14.38 -8.76 -7.65
C GLN A 70 -13.57 -9.51 -6.59
N ALA A 71 -14.23 -10.27 -5.72
CA ALA A 71 -13.57 -11.06 -4.69
C ALA A 71 -12.68 -12.16 -5.31
N PHE A 72 -13.09 -12.75 -6.45
CA PHE A 72 -12.30 -13.75 -7.16
C PHE A 72 -11.23 -13.18 -8.08
N THR A 73 -11.33 -11.91 -8.50
CA THR A 73 -10.36 -11.27 -9.41
C THR A 73 -8.91 -11.40 -8.92
N PRO A 74 -8.56 -11.05 -7.66
CA PRO A 74 -7.18 -11.19 -7.17
C PRO A 74 -6.71 -12.64 -7.11
N LEU A 75 -7.60 -13.59 -6.82
CA LEU A 75 -7.25 -15.01 -6.76
C LEU A 75 -6.85 -15.53 -8.14
N ILE A 76 -7.63 -15.20 -9.19
CA ILE A 76 -7.33 -15.62 -10.55
C ILE A 76 -6.07 -14.91 -11.07
N TYR A 77 -5.91 -13.62 -10.76
CA TYR A 77 -4.73 -12.84 -11.11
C TYR A 77 -3.44 -13.45 -10.54
N ASN A 78 -3.40 -13.68 -9.23
CA ASN A 78 -2.25 -14.29 -8.56
C ASN A 78 -2.07 -15.76 -8.98
N GLY A 79 -3.17 -16.49 -9.16
CA GLY A 79 -3.15 -17.84 -9.72
C GLY A 79 -2.48 -17.89 -11.09
N GLY A 80 -2.78 -16.94 -11.96
CA GLY A 80 -2.14 -16.81 -13.27
C GLY A 80 -0.61 -16.65 -13.17
N ILE A 81 -0.13 -15.82 -12.25
CA ILE A 81 1.31 -15.61 -12.02
C ILE A 81 1.96 -16.92 -11.53
N ILE A 82 1.35 -17.57 -10.53
CA ILE A 82 1.86 -18.81 -9.94
C ILE A 82 1.89 -19.93 -10.98
N LEU A 83 0.80 -20.14 -11.71
CA LEU A 83 0.73 -21.16 -12.76
C LEU A 83 1.69 -20.87 -13.90
N GLY A 84 1.84 -19.60 -14.31
CA GLY A 84 2.85 -19.18 -15.28
C GLY A 84 4.26 -19.56 -14.81
N ALA A 85 4.62 -19.24 -13.57
CA ALA A 85 5.90 -19.62 -13.00
C ALA A 85 6.11 -21.14 -12.96
N LEU A 86 5.12 -21.91 -12.53
CA LEU A 86 5.24 -23.36 -12.36
C LEU A 86 5.34 -24.11 -13.70
N PHE A 87 4.52 -23.75 -14.68
CA PHE A 87 4.40 -24.52 -15.92
C PHE A 87 5.25 -23.98 -17.08
N LEU A 88 5.57 -22.69 -17.10
CA LEU A 88 6.27 -22.08 -18.23
C LEU A 88 7.74 -21.71 -17.94
N HIS A 89 8.15 -21.70 -16.66
CA HIS A 89 9.51 -21.29 -16.28
C HIS A 89 10.61 -22.09 -17.00
N THR A 90 10.43 -23.40 -17.15
CA THR A 90 11.42 -24.25 -17.83
C THR A 90 11.60 -23.95 -19.33
N ARG A 91 10.57 -23.36 -19.97
CA ARG A 91 10.57 -23.07 -21.41
C ARG A 91 10.99 -21.63 -21.72
N ILE A 92 10.49 -20.66 -20.97
CA ILE A 92 10.66 -19.22 -21.26
C ILE A 92 11.29 -18.42 -20.12
N GLY A 93 11.80 -19.10 -19.07
CA GLY A 93 12.49 -18.45 -17.97
C GLY A 93 11.62 -17.38 -17.28
N ILE A 94 12.20 -16.20 -17.03
CA ILE A 94 11.53 -15.09 -16.32
C ILE A 94 10.30 -14.53 -17.06
N TYR A 95 10.22 -14.71 -18.37
CA TYR A 95 9.04 -14.30 -19.17
C TYR A 95 7.77 -15.04 -18.74
N SER A 96 7.90 -16.21 -18.12
CA SER A 96 6.78 -16.98 -17.60
C SER A 96 5.93 -16.21 -16.58
N LEU A 97 6.57 -15.38 -15.77
CA LEU A 97 5.87 -14.50 -14.81
C LEU A 97 5.07 -13.43 -15.55
N ALA A 98 5.65 -12.78 -16.55
CA ALA A 98 4.99 -11.73 -17.32
C ALA A 98 3.79 -12.27 -18.13
N VAL A 99 3.95 -13.45 -18.73
CA VAL A 99 2.84 -14.16 -19.40
C VAL A 99 1.76 -14.54 -18.38
N GLY A 100 2.15 -15.02 -17.21
CA GLY A 100 1.24 -15.32 -16.10
C GLY A 100 0.44 -14.11 -15.62
N VAL A 101 1.10 -12.95 -15.49
CA VAL A 101 0.44 -11.67 -15.21
C VAL A 101 -0.61 -11.35 -16.28
N LEU A 102 -0.22 -11.38 -17.55
CA LEU A 102 -1.11 -11.04 -18.65
C LEU A 102 -2.32 -11.98 -18.71
N ALA A 103 -2.10 -13.30 -18.62
CA ALA A 103 -3.17 -14.30 -18.57
C ALA A 103 -4.08 -14.09 -17.36
N GLY A 104 -3.51 -13.86 -16.17
CA GLY A 104 -4.26 -13.60 -14.95
C GLY A 104 -5.12 -12.36 -15.02
N VAL A 105 -4.64 -11.28 -15.65
CA VAL A 105 -5.42 -10.04 -15.87
C VAL A 105 -6.55 -10.27 -16.86
N ILE A 106 -6.26 -10.94 -17.99
CA ILE A 106 -7.29 -11.24 -19.00
C ILE A 106 -8.41 -12.09 -18.38
N LEU A 107 -8.06 -13.17 -17.70
CA LEU A 107 -9.05 -14.11 -17.12
C LEU A 107 -9.75 -13.53 -15.88
N GLY A 108 -9.00 -12.97 -14.94
CA GLY A 108 -9.51 -12.51 -13.66
C GLY A 108 -10.14 -11.12 -13.72
N SER A 109 -9.47 -10.15 -14.34
CA SER A 109 -9.98 -8.78 -14.40
C SER A 109 -10.97 -8.60 -15.53
N ALA A 110 -10.57 -8.82 -16.78
CA ALA A 110 -11.42 -8.52 -17.94
C ALA A 110 -12.54 -9.54 -18.10
N LEU A 111 -12.22 -10.83 -18.26
CA LEU A 111 -13.21 -11.86 -18.63
C LEU A 111 -14.21 -12.12 -17.51
N LEU A 112 -13.73 -12.37 -16.29
CA LEU A 112 -14.61 -12.70 -15.15
C LEU A 112 -15.62 -11.59 -14.86
N ASN A 113 -15.17 -10.33 -14.76
CA ASN A 113 -16.06 -9.20 -14.50
C ASN A 113 -16.97 -8.90 -15.69
N SER A 114 -16.50 -9.13 -16.93
CA SER A 114 -17.35 -9.00 -18.13
C SER A 114 -18.48 -10.04 -18.13
N ILE A 115 -18.20 -11.30 -17.82
CA ILE A 115 -19.23 -12.34 -17.69
C ILE A 115 -20.28 -11.91 -16.65
N GLY A 116 -19.84 -11.41 -15.49
CA GLY A 116 -20.74 -10.89 -14.47
C GLY A 116 -21.60 -9.72 -14.99
N ALA A 117 -20.98 -8.77 -15.67
CA ALA A 117 -21.68 -7.60 -16.21
C ALA A 117 -22.71 -7.98 -17.30
N PHE A 118 -22.35 -8.86 -18.23
CA PHE A 118 -23.26 -9.35 -19.26
C PHE A 118 -24.48 -10.09 -18.66
N ARG A 119 -24.28 -10.89 -17.62
CA ARG A 119 -25.40 -11.55 -16.89
C ARG A 119 -26.35 -10.55 -16.23
N THR A 120 -25.93 -9.30 -16.00
CA THR A 120 -26.80 -8.22 -15.49
C THR A 120 -27.48 -7.41 -16.59
N GLY A 121 -27.49 -7.90 -17.84
CA GLY A 121 -28.12 -7.23 -18.98
C GLY A 121 -27.27 -6.07 -19.54
N PHE A 122 -25.96 -6.10 -19.35
CA PHE A 122 -25.06 -5.15 -20.01
C PHE A 122 -25.01 -5.44 -21.51
N ARG A 123 -25.21 -4.41 -22.31
CA ARG A 123 -25.01 -4.45 -23.76
C ARG A 123 -23.85 -3.52 -24.12
N PHE A 124 -22.86 -4.04 -24.76
CA PHE A 124 -21.73 -3.24 -25.22
C PHE A 124 -22.07 -2.65 -26.59
N THR A 125 -22.10 -1.34 -26.66
CA THR A 125 -22.24 -0.60 -27.93
C THR A 125 -20.96 0.21 -28.14
N PRO A 126 -20.10 -0.19 -29.09
CA PRO A 126 -18.86 0.55 -29.35
C PRO A 126 -19.18 1.93 -29.94
N GLN A 127 -18.84 2.98 -29.22
CA GLN A 127 -19.00 4.35 -29.67
C GLN A 127 -17.73 5.13 -29.33
N VAL A 128 -17.20 5.85 -30.31
CA VAL A 128 -16.08 6.76 -30.11
C VAL A 128 -16.58 8.18 -30.35
N ASN A 129 -16.90 8.89 -29.27
CA ASN A 129 -17.33 10.25 -29.30
C ASN A 129 -16.60 11.09 -28.25
N PHE A 130 -15.55 11.79 -28.67
CA PHE A 130 -14.76 12.66 -27.80
C PHE A 130 -15.51 13.96 -27.38
N LYS A 131 -16.61 14.27 -28.01
CA LYS A 131 -17.47 15.43 -27.66
C LYS A 131 -18.62 15.05 -26.73
N ALA A 132 -18.76 13.80 -26.37
CA ALA A 132 -19.80 13.35 -25.46
C ALA A 132 -19.66 14.05 -24.10
N PRO A 133 -20.74 14.58 -23.51
CA PRO A 133 -20.70 15.26 -22.21
C PRO A 133 -20.06 14.37 -21.11
N ALA A 134 -20.42 13.10 -21.08
CA ALA A 134 -19.86 12.15 -20.12
C ALA A 134 -18.33 11.96 -20.27
N PHE A 135 -17.76 12.06 -21.48
CA PHE A 135 -16.33 12.01 -21.71
C PHE A 135 -15.64 13.28 -21.20
N LEU A 136 -16.23 14.45 -21.50
CA LEU A 136 -15.68 15.74 -21.06
C LEU A 136 -15.75 15.90 -19.54
N ASP A 137 -16.83 15.45 -18.91
CA ASP A 137 -16.96 15.46 -17.46
C ASP A 137 -15.95 14.52 -16.80
N TRP A 138 -15.76 13.31 -17.35
CA TRP A 138 -14.70 12.41 -16.90
C TRP A 138 -13.31 13.04 -17.04
N LEU A 139 -13.03 13.69 -18.17
CA LEU A 139 -11.73 14.34 -18.40
C LEU A 139 -11.47 15.47 -17.40
N LYS A 140 -12.48 16.33 -17.17
CA LYS A 140 -12.41 17.43 -16.19
C LYS A 140 -12.16 16.93 -14.76
N LEU A 141 -12.78 15.81 -14.37
CA LEU A 141 -12.61 15.22 -13.05
C LEU A 141 -11.28 14.46 -12.91
N SER A 142 -10.85 13.76 -13.96
CA SER A 142 -9.67 12.89 -13.91
C SER A 142 -8.37 13.67 -14.05
N LEU A 143 -8.32 14.70 -14.88
CA LEU A 143 -7.11 15.46 -15.18
C LEU A 143 -6.46 16.10 -13.92
N PRO A 144 -7.20 16.78 -13.04
CA PRO A 144 -6.65 17.31 -11.79
C PRO A 144 -6.16 16.22 -10.85
N LEU A 145 -6.83 15.06 -10.82
CA LEU A 145 -6.42 13.92 -10.00
C LEU A 145 -5.15 13.25 -10.53
N MET A 146 -4.95 13.24 -11.85
CA MET A 146 -3.74 12.70 -12.49
C MET A 146 -2.51 13.59 -12.25
N ILE A 147 -2.70 14.90 -12.10
CA ILE A 147 -1.62 15.87 -11.84
C ILE A 147 -1.24 15.89 -10.36
N GLY A 148 -2.15 15.48 -9.47
CA GLY A 148 -1.89 15.41 -8.02
C GLY A 148 -0.84 14.36 -7.68
N VAL A 149 0.39 14.82 -7.47
CA VAL A 149 1.51 14.00 -7.03
C VAL A 149 1.48 13.88 -5.51
N SER A 150 1.64 12.66 -4.98
CA SER A 150 1.68 12.40 -3.55
C SER A 150 2.89 11.55 -3.20
N LEU A 151 3.59 11.86 -2.12
CA LEU A 151 4.71 11.06 -1.63
C LEU A 151 4.31 9.59 -1.43
N VAL A 152 3.08 9.33 -0.99
CA VAL A 152 2.55 7.96 -0.82
C VAL A 152 2.60 7.17 -2.13
N MET A 153 2.35 7.82 -3.28
CA MET A 153 2.44 7.17 -4.59
C MET A 153 3.88 7.05 -5.07
N PHE A 154 4.70 8.07 -4.83
CA PHE A 154 6.05 8.18 -5.37
C PHE A 154 7.12 7.49 -4.50
N ASP A 155 6.85 7.21 -3.24
CA ASP A 155 7.76 6.51 -2.35
C ASP A 155 8.28 5.20 -2.97
N GLY A 156 7.37 4.35 -3.47
CA GLY A 156 7.75 3.10 -4.12
C GLY A 156 8.57 3.30 -5.40
N ILE A 157 8.38 4.41 -6.12
CA ILE A 157 9.16 4.76 -7.31
C ILE A 157 10.56 5.19 -6.90
N PHE A 158 10.69 6.07 -5.90
CA PHE A 158 11.98 6.54 -5.40
C PHE A 158 12.80 5.40 -4.81
N LEU A 159 12.17 4.53 -4.02
CA LEU A 159 12.84 3.34 -3.49
C LEU A 159 13.41 2.47 -4.61
N LYS A 160 12.64 2.19 -5.67
CA LYS A 160 13.09 1.37 -6.79
C LYS A 160 14.15 2.07 -7.63
N TYR A 161 13.98 3.37 -7.88
CA TYR A 161 14.92 4.17 -8.66
C TYR A 161 16.33 4.12 -8.07
N PHE A 162 16.47 4.52 -6.82
CA PHE A 162 17.78 4.52 -6.14
C PHE A 162 18.28 3.10 -5.85
N ALA A 163 17.41 2.18 -5.45
CA ALA A 163 17.81 0.79 -5.21
C ALA A 163 18.32 0.08 -6.48
N SER A 164 17.95 0.55 -7.68
CA SER A 164 18.43 -0.01 -8.94
C SER A 164 19.95 0.12 -9.11
N ILE A 165 20.57 1.09 -8.44
CA ILE A 165 22.03 1.34 -8.46
C ILE A 165 22.79 0.17 -7.81
N GLN A 166 22.21 -0.43 -6.76
CA GLN A 166 22.81 -1.56 -6.06
C GLN A 166 22.32 -2.90 -6.64
N HIS A 167 23.25 -3.82 -6.93
CA HIS A 167 22.88 -5.13 -7.43
C HIS A 167 21.95 -5.88 -6.45
N GLY A 168 20.79 -6.33 -6.94
CA GLY A 168 19.77 -6.97 -6.09
C GLY A 168 18.97 -6.01 -5.21
N GLY A 169 19.33 -4.71 -5.17
CA GLY A 169 18.72 -3.72 -4.28
C GLY A 169 17.21 -3.57 -4.46
N ILE A 170 16.71 -3.58 -5.71
CA ILE A 170 15.27 -3.55 -6.00
C ILE A 170 14.54 -4.72 -5.34
N THR A 171 15.13 -5.92 -5.38
CA THR A 171 14.53 -7.12 -4.77
C THR A 171 14.52 -7.02 -3.25
N LEU A 172 15.63 -6.57 -2.65
CA LEU A 172 15.75 -6.47 -1.19
C LEU A 172 14.75 -5.45 -0.62
N ILE A 173 14.73 -4.22 -1.16
CA ILE A 173 13.81 -3.19 -0.67
C ILE A 173 12.36 -3.49 -1.07
N GLY A 174 12.15 -4.10 -2.24
CA GLY A 174 10.85 -4.55 -2.71
C GLY A 174 10.21 -5.56 -1.76
N ASN A 175 10.92 -6.63 -1.42
CA ASN A 175 10.43 -7.64 -0.48
C ASN A 175 10.11 -7.05 0.90
N ALA A 176 10.96 -6.14 1.42
CA ALA A 176 10.70 -5.44 2.67
C ALA A 176 9.41 -4.60 2.59
N LYS A 177 9.22 -3.87 1.48
CA LYS A 177 8.04 -3.01 1.28
C LYS A 177 6.77 -3.82 1.03
N ASP A 178 6.85 -4.93 0.32
CA ASP A 178 5.69 -5.79 0.03
C ASP A 178 5.18 -6.44 1.33
N LEU A 179 6.08 -6.91 2.19
CA LEU A 179 5.67 -7.41 3.51
C LEU A 179 5.12 -6.30 4.40
N PHE A 180 5.71 -5.09 4.38
CA PHE A 180 5.16 -3.92 5.05
C PHE A 180 3.74 -3.59 4.56
N ASN A 181 3.50 -3.66 3.25
CA ASN A 181 2.21 -3.36 2.65
C ASN A 181 1.12 -4.38 3.04
N ALA A 182 1.45 -5.60 3.38
CA ALA A 182 0.45 -6.63 3.72
C ALA A 182 -0.47 -6.20 4.88
N PRO A 183 0.02 -5.89 6.10
CA PRO A 183 -0.84 -5.37 7.17
C PRO A 183 -1.35 -3.94 6.90
N PHE A 184 -0.57 -3.09 6.22
CA PHE A 184 -1.01 -1.74 5.86
C PHE A 184 -2.26 -1.74 4.99
N ASN A 185 -2.34 -2.62 3.98
CA ASN A 185 -3.49 -2.74 3.09
C ASN A 185 -4.76 -3.28 3.78
N VAL A 186 -4.61 -3.90 4.94
CA VAL A 186 -5.76 -4.30 5.77
C VAL A 186 -6.23 -3.13 6.65
N ILE A 187 -5.28 -2.47 7.33
CA ILE A 187 -5.59 -1.44 8.33
C ILE A 187 -6.06 -0.13 7.68
N GLY A 188 -5.37 0.34 6.64
CA GLY A 188 -5.61 1.62 6.00
C GLY A 188 -7.00 1.74 5.36
N PRO A 189 -7.39 0.84 4.44
CA PRO A 189 -8.70 0.86 3.81
C PRO A 189 -9.86 0.58 4.77
N ALA A 190 -9.69 -0.32 5.73
CA ALA A 190 -10.75 -0.67 6.69
C ALA A 190 -11.20 0.55 7.53
N ALA A 191 -10.24 1.39 7.95
CA ALA A 191 -10.56 2.63 8.66
C ALA A 191 -11.06 3.73 7.72
N GLY A 192 -10.71 3.66 6.44
CA GLY A 192 -10.91 4.72 5.47
C GLY A 192 -12.26 4.73 4.78
N ALA A 193 -12.81 3.59 4.45
CA ALA A 193 -14.01 3.51 3.61
C ALA A 193 -15.24 4.20 4.23
N ALA A 194 -15.43 4.10 5.54
CA ALA A 194 -16.55 4.70 6.25
C ALA A 194 -16.28 6.14 6.75
N SER A 195 -15.02 6.58 6.81
CA SER A 195 -14.65 7.85 7.45
C SER A 195 -15.03 9.06 6.61
N LEU A 196 -14.79 9.03 5.30
CA LEU A 196 -15.04 10.18 4.42
C LEU A 196 -16.52 10.60 4.38
N PRO A 197 -17.50 9.70 4.12
CA PRO A 197 -18.91 10.08 4.15
C PRO A 197 -19.37 10.59 5.51
N PHE A 198 -18.86 9.98 6.58
CA PHE A 198 -19.19 10.38 7.95
C PHE A 198 -18.64 11.78 8.28
N PHE A 199 -17.38 12.05 7.96
CA PHE A 199 -16.78 13.37 8.14
C PHE A 199 -17.50 14.43 7.30
N ALA A 200 -17.80 14.13 6.03
CA ALA A 200 -18.50 15.03 5.14
C ALA A 200 -19.90 15.40 5.68
N SER A 201 -20.64 14.42 6.25
CA SER A 201 -21.95 14.69 6.83
C SER A 201 -21.88 15.61 8.03
N LEU A 202 -20.88 15.46 8.92
CA LEU A 202 -20.68 16.34 10.08
C LEU A 202 -20.31 17.76 9.63
N PHE A 203 -19.44 17.88 8.64
CA PHE A 203 -19.00 19.16 8.10
C PHE A 203 -20.16 19.92 7.42
N GLN A 204 -20.96 19.25 6.59
CA GLN A 204 -22.14 19.83 5.94
C GLN A 204 -23.19 20.28 6.94
N GLN A 205 -23.36 19.57 8.06
CA GLN A 205 -24.25 19.96 9.15
C GLN A 205 -23.68 21.10 10.04
N ARG A 206 -22.51 21.67 9.70
CA ARG A 206 -21.79 22.68 10.49
C ARG A 206 -21.50 22.28 11.94
N ARG A 207 -21.35 20.97 12.20
CA ARG A 207 -21.01 20.41 13.51
C ARG A 207 -19.49 20.35 13.65
N GLU A 208 -18.84 21.52 13.67
CA GLU A 208 -17.37 21.64 13.62
C GLU A 208 -16.68 20.94 14.78
N PHE A 209 -17.22 21.05 16.01
CA PHE A 209 -16.67 20.36 17.16
C PHE A 209 -16.73 18.84 17.00
N ASP A 210 -17.88 18.30 16.57
CA ASP A 210 -18.05 16.86 16.38
C ASP A 210 -17.20 16.33 15.24
N PHE A 211 -17.05 17.13 14.17
CA PHE A 211 -16.14 16.84 13.06
C PHE A 211 -14.70 16.70 13.58
N SER A 212 -14.17 17.74 14.25
CA SER A 212 -12.84 17.75 14.81
C SER A 212 -12.60 16.60 15.80
N ALA A 213 -13.53 16.39 16.73
CA ALA A 213 -13.45 15.30 17.72
C ALA A 213 -13.52 13.91 17.07
N SER A 214 -14.29 13.76 15.99
CA SER A 214 -14.39 12.48 15.25
C SER A 214 -13.13 12.17 14.47
N VAL A 215 -12.51 13.16 13.83
CA VAL A 215 -11.21 13.02 13.18
C VAL A 215 -10.14 12.67 14.21
N GLY A 216 -10.05 13.40 15.32
CA GLY A 216 -9.11 13.15 16.40
C GLY A 216 -9.21 11.73 16.97
N ARG A 217 -10.43 11.25 17.24
CA ARG A 217 -10.66 9.86 17.67
C ARG A 217 -10.24 8.82 16.63
N SER A 218 -10.56 9.06 15.36
CA SER A 218 -10.20 8.14 14.28
C SER A 218 -8.69 8.04 14.10
N VAL A 219 -7.99 9.18 14.17
CA VAL A 219 -6.53 9.26 14.13
C VAL A 219 -5.92 8.51 15.32
N SER A 220 -6.39 8.81 16.56
CA SER A 220 -5.83 8.19 17.76
C SER A 220 -5.99 6.67 17.75
N ARG A 221 -7.16 6.17 17.34
CA ARG A 221 -7.42 4.71 17.26
C ARG A 221 -6.59 4.04 16.20
N LEU A 222 -6.50 4.64 15.00
CA LEU A 222 -5.75 4.05 13.91
C LEU A 222 -4.25 4.08 14.19
N PHE A 223 -3.75 5.15 14.81
CA PHE A 223 -2.38 5.25 15.26
C PHE A 223 -2.06 4.20 16.33
N ALA A 224 -2.97 4.01 17.31
CA ALA A 224 -2.83 3.00 18.33
C ALA A 224 -2.78 1.57 17.77
N VAL A 225 -3.69 1.23 16.86
CA VAL A 225 -3.66 -0.06 16.14
C VAL A 225 -2.37 -0.20 15.33
N GLY A 226 -1.96 0.86 14.63
CA GLY A 226 -0.71 0.89 13.90
C GLY A 226 0.50 0.61 14.77
N MET A 227 0.59 1.19 15.99
CA MET A 227 1.67 0.90 16.95
C MET A 227 1.71 -0.57 17.39
N LEU A 228 0.54 -1.15 17.67
CA LEU A 228 0.45 -2.57 18.05
C LEU A 228 0.92 -3.48 16.92
N VAL A 229 0.47 -3.22 15.68
CA VAL A 229 0.87 -4.01 14.51
C VAL A 229 2.33 -3.79 14.15
N SER A 230 2.83 -2.54 14.25
CA SER A 230 4.26 -2.23 14.09
C SER A 230 5.13 -3.04 15.06
N ALA A 231 4.73 -3.10 16.33
CA ALA A 231 5.41 -3.90 17.35
C ALA A 231 5.45 -5.40 17.00
N TRP A 232 4.34 -5.95 16.50
CA TRP A 232 4.25 -7.31 15.99
C TRP A 232 5.19 -7.55 14.80
N MET A 233 5.17 -6.66 13.83
CA MET A 233 6.02 -6.73 12.63
C MET A 233 7.50 -6.73 13.01
N ILE A 234 7.92 -5.81 13.87
CA ILE A 234 9.33 -5.66 14.27
C ILE A 234 9.79 -6.87 15.10
N ALA A 235 8.93 -7.34 16.02
CA ALA A 235 9.25 -8.49 16.88
C ALA A 235 9.48 -9.77 16.08
N LEU A 236 8.65 -10.04 15.08
CA LEU A 236 8.67 -11.29 14.33
C LEU A 236 9.37 -11.18 12.97
N ALA A 237 9.93 -10.01 12.64
CA ALA A 237 10.61 -9.75 11.38
C ALA A 237 11.61 -10.84 10.94
N PRO A 238 12.52 -11.37 11.80
CA PRO A 238 13.48 -12.38 11.38
C PRO A 238 12.81 -13.66 10.85
N TRP A 239 11.78 -14.14 11.54
CA TRP A 239 11.07 -15.37 11.16
C TRP A 239 10.14 -15.17 9.98
N LEU A 240 9.50 -13.98 9.87
CA LEU A 240 8.71 -13.61 8.71
C LEU A 240 9.58 -13.59 7.45
N MET A 241 10.81 -13.09 7.54
CA MET A 241 11.74 -13.06 6.41
C MET A 241 12.35 -14.42 6.10
N ASP A 242 12.57 -15.27 7.09
CA ASP A 242 13.08 -16.63 6.87
C ASP A 242 12.13 -17.49 6.01
N LEU A 243 10.82 -17.18 5.99
CA LEU A 243 9.84 -17.82 5.09
C LEU A 243 10.15 -17.59 3.60
N PHE A 244 10.82 -16.50 3.26
CA PHE A 244 11.21 -16.18 1.88
C PHE A 244 12.54 -16.79 1.46
N LYS A 245 13.26 -17.43 2.40
CA LYS A 245 14.54 -18.06 2.15
C LYS A 245 14.37 -19.25 1.23
N SER A 246 14.75 -19.09 -0.03
CA SER A 246 14.73 -20.19 -1.02
C SER A 246 15.68 -19.92 -2.18
N GLY A 247 16.28 -20.98 -2.73
CA GLY A 247 17.11 -20.90 -3.92
C GLY A 247 18.29 -19.93 -3.79
N LYS A 248 18.32 -18.90 -4.62
CA LYS A 248 19.37 -17.86 -4.63
C LYS A 248 19.23 -16.81 -3.53
N PHE A 249 18.09 -16.74 -2.85
CA PHE A 249 17.87 -15.82 -1.74
C PHE A 249 18.47 -16.41 -0.45
N ASN A 250 19.66 -15.96 -0.14
CA ASN A 250 20.50 -16.52 0.91
C ASN A 250 20.25 -15.84 2.28
N ARG A 251 20.98 -16.30 3.33
CA ARG A 251 20.83 -15.77 4.67
C ARG A 251 21.24 -14.29 4.81
N ALA A 252 22.21 -13.82 4.04
CA ALA A 252 22.62 -12.42 4.07
C ALA A 252 21.53 -11.52 3.50
N ASP A 253 20.85 -11.96 2.43
CA ASP A 253 19.70 -11.27 1.86
C ASP A 253 18.55 -11.19 2.88
N VAL A 254 18.25 -12.30 3.57
CA VAL A 254 17.23 -12.35 4.63
C VAL A 254 17.53 -11.35 5.74
N LEU A 255 18.77 -11.27 6.20
CA LEU A 255 19.17 -10.32 7.24
C LEU A 255 19.01 -8.87 6.77
N SER A 256 19.43 -8.60 5.53
CA SER A 256 19.28 -7.26 4.92
C SER A 256 17.83 -6.85 4.82
N VAL A 257 16.96 -7.73 4.30
CA VAL A 257 15.51 -7.47 4.17
C VAL A 257 14.85 -7.32 5.54
N THR A 258 15.25 -8.15 6.53
CA THR A 258 14.77 -8.04 7.91
C THR A 258 15.04 -6.65 8.48
N HIS A 259 16.27 -6.15 8.32
CA HIS A 259 16.65 -4.83 8.81
C HIS A 259 15.85 -3.70 8.12
N LEU A 260 15.75 -3.76 6.78
CA LEU A 260 14.96 -2.78 6.01
C LEU A 260 13.48 -2.81 6.41
N PHE A 261 12.91 -4.00 6.58
CA PHE A 261 11.53 -4.17 7.01
C PHE A 261 11.27 -3.62 8.42
N GLN A 262 12.20 -3.86 9.36
CA GLN A 262 12.07 -3.32 10.72
C GLN A 262 12.07 -1.80 10.74
N ILE A 263 12.91 -1.15 9.93
CA ILE A 263 12.93 0.31 9.79
C ILE A 263 11.57 0.79 9.26
N LEU A 264 11.13 0.28 8.11
CA LEU A 264 9.85 0.68 7.52
C LEU A 264 8.65 0.44 8.46
N ALA A 265 8.69 -0.63 9.26
CA ALA A 265 7.61 -0.98 10.18
C ALA A 265 7.44 0.05 11.31
N ILE A 266 8.47 0.83 11.67
CA ILE A 266 8.39 1.87 12.70
C ILE A 266 7.33 2.92 12.34
N THR A 267 7.23 3.29 11.07
CA THR A 267 6.34 4.36 10.62
C THR A 267 4.98 3.89 10.14
N LEU A 268 4.64 2.60 10.27
CA LEU A 268 3.31 2.07 9.94
C LEU A 268 2.15 2.90 10.55
N PRO A 269 2.22 3.35 11.82
CA PRO A 269 1.18 4.21 12.40
C PRO A 269 0.98 5.51 11.62
N LEU A 270 2.08 6.12 11.15
CA LEU A 270 2.04 7.37 10.39
C LEU A 270 1.44 7.15 8.99
N TRP A 271 1.83 6.09 8.30
CA TRP A 271 1.23 5.68 7.03
C TRP A 271 -0.27 5.49 7.15
N ALA A 272 -0.74 4.87 8.23
CA ALA A 272 -2.14 4.61 8.45
C ALA A 272 -2.95 5.92 8.68
N VAL A 273 -2.47 6.84 9.50
CA VAL A 273 -3.22 8.05 9.83
C VAL A 273 -3.13 9.16 8.78
N GLN A 274 -2.09 9.16 7.96
CA GLN A 274 -1.94 10.10 6.84
C GLN A 274 -3.21 10.14 5.97
N GLY A 275 -3.76 8.95 5.66
CA GLY A 275 -4.99 8.84 4.89
C GLY A 275 -6.22 9.44 5.58
N ILE A 276 -6.29 9.43 6.92
CA ILE A 276 -7.39 10.06 7.67
C ILE A 276 -7.29 11.57 7.60
N TYR A 277 -6.10 12.15 7.76
CA TYR A 277 -5.91 13.59 7.63
C TYR A 277 -6.24 14.09 6.22
N ALA A 278 -5.85 13.37 5.17
CA ALA A 278 -6.22 13.71 3.80
C ALA A 278 -7.75 13.72 3.62
N ARG A 279 -8.45 12.71 4.16
CA ARG A 279 -9.93 12.63 4.09
C ARG A 279 -10.61 13.72 4.89
N ALA A 280 -10.04 14.19 5.98
CA ALA A 280 -10.57 15.33 6.72
C ALA A 280 -10.58 16.60 5.86
N PHE A 281 -9.52 16.86 5.08
CA PHE A 281 -9.51 17.92 4.08
C PHE A 281 -10.56 17.72 2.99
N TYR A 282 -10.68 16.53 2.44
CA TYR A 282 -11.66 16.22 1.39
C TYR A 282 -13.11 16.40 1.88
N ALA A 283 -13.39 16.01 3.12
CA ALA A 283 -14.68 16.20 3.75
C ALA A 283 -15.03 17.70 3.93
N ALA A 284 -14.01 18.53 4.15
CA ALA A 284 -14.14 19.99 4.18
C ALA A 284 -14.10 20.64 2.79
N SER A 285 -14.22 19.85 1.71
CA SER A 285 -14.15 20.30 0.31
C SER A 285 -12.81 20.97 -0.08
N ASP A 286 -11.75 20.75 0.70
CA ASP A 286 -10.41 21.24 0.42
C ASP A 286 -9.54 20.13 -0.17
N THR A 287 -9.61 19.94 -1.47
CA THR A 287 -8.76 18.99 -2.20
C THR A 287 -7.40 19.58 -2.56
N LYS A 288 -7.28 20.90 -2.61
CA LYS A 288 -6.09 21.61 -3.06
C LYS A 288 -4.95 21.49 -2.03
N THR A 289 -5.26 21.70 -0.76
CA THR A 289 -4.23 21.68 0.30
C THR A 289 -3.46 20.35 0.37
N PRO A 290 -4.11 19.16 0.44
CA PRO A 290 -3.37 17.90 0.42
C PRO A 290 -2.60 17.67 -0.88
N ALA A 291 -3.15 18.07 -2.03
CA ALA A 291 -2.49 17.90 -3.32
C ALA A 291 -1.21 18.74 -3.42
N ILE A 292 -1.29 20.04 -3.13
CA ILE A 292 -0.14 20.95 -3.17
C ILE A 292 0.90 20.52 -2.15
N THR A 293 0.49 20.24 -0.92
CA THR A 293 1.40 19.83 0.16
C THR A 293 2.09 18.51 -0.19
N GLY A 294 1.34 17.53 -0.70
CA GLY A 294 1.89 16.26 -1.15
C GLY A 294 2.92 16.43 -2.25
N THR A 295 2.62 17.25 -3.26
CA THR A 295 3.54 17.54 -4.37
C THR A 295 4.83 18.23 -3.89
N VAL A 296 4.72 19.26 -3.05
CA VAL A 296 5.88 19.98 -2.52
C VAL A 296 6.76 19.04 -1.70
N ILE A 297 6.18 18.26 -0.79
CA ILE A 297 6.95 17.31 0.03
C ILE A 297 7.58 16.23 -0.85
N THR A 298 6.89 15.73 -1.87
CA THR A 298 7.43 14.75 -2.81
C THR A 298 8.68 15.27 -3.51
N ILE A 299 8.63 16.52 -4.02
CA ILE A 299 9.78 17.15 -4.70
C ILE A 299 10.94 17.35 -3.71
N LEU A 300 10.65 17.86 -2.51
CA LEU A 300 11.65 18.08 -1.48
C LEU A 300 12.24 16.77 -0.92
N SER A 301 11.54 15.65 -1.07
CA SER A 301 12.04 14.35 -0.65
C SER A 301 13.11 13.78 -1.60
N ILE A 302 13.15 14.17 -2.86
CA ILE A 302 14.14 13.65 -3.83
C ILE A 302 15.58 13.81 -3.34
N PRO A 303 16.05 15.02 -2.95
CA PRO A 303 17.40 15.18 -2.42
C PRO A 303 17.63 14.42 -1.11
N LEU A 304 16.60 14.23 -0.28
CA LEU A 304 16.68 13.43 0.94
C LEU A 304 16.95 11.95 0.61
N TYR A 305 16.21 11.36 -0.34
CA TYR A 305 16.46 9.98 -0.79
C TYR A 305 17.85 9.81 -1.37
N TRP A 306 18.28 10.76 -2.20
CA TRP A 306 19.62 10.75 -2.78
C TRP A 306 20.73 10.84 -1.72
N ALA A 307 20.62 11.79 -0.78
CA ALA A 307 21.62 11.99 0.26
C ALA A 307 21.74 10.79 1.20
N LEU A 308 20.60 10.24 1.65
CA LEU A 308 20.59 9.10 2.56
C LEU A 308 21.01 7.82 1.86
N PHE A 309 20.65 7.65 0.58
CA PHE A 309 21.15 6.51 -0.22
C PHE A 309 22.68 6.55 -0.35
N ASN A 310 23.27 7.70 -0.67
CA ASN A 310 24.71 7.84 -0.78
C ASN A 310 25.43 7.61 0.56
N ALA A 311 24.80 7.95 1.69
CA ALA A 311 25.38 7.78 3.01
C ALA A 311 25.25 6.33 3.54
N GLN A 312 24.13 5.66 3.31
CA GLN A 312 23.80 4.39 3.98
C GLN A 312 23.18 3.32 3.03
N GLY A 313 23.22 3.54 1.72
CA GLY A 313 22.66 2.60 0.74
C GLY A 313 21.16 2.34 0.95
N LEU A 314 20.75 1.08 0.88
CA LEU A 314 19.36 0.67 1.04
C LEU A 314 18.76 1.03 2.41
N THR A 315 19.56 0.99 3.47
CA THR A 315 19.14 1.42 4.81
C THR A 315 18.75 2.90 4.80
N GLY A 316 19.55 3.73 4.13
CA GLY A 316 19.25 5.15 3.94
C GLY A 316 17.94 5.40 3.18
N LEU A 317 17.60 4.55 2.20
CA LEU A 317 16.33 4.64 1.49
C LEU A 317 15.13 4.33 2.41
N ALA A 318 15.23 3.32 3.25
CA ALA A 318 14.17 2.99 4.21
C ALA A 318 13.95 4.16 5.20
N ILE A 319 15.05 4.75 5.71
CA ILE A 319 14.99 5.92 6.59
C ILE A 319 14.41 7.14 5.85
N ALA A 320 14.75 7.35 4.57
CA ALA A 320 14.20 8.46 3.78
C ALA A 320 12.67 8.34 3.62
N SER A 321 12.18 7.10 3.36
CA SER A 321 10.74 6.80 3.32
C SER A 321 10.06 7.16 4.65
N ASP A 322 10.66 6.77 5.76
CA ASP A 322 10.15 7.02 7.11
C ASP A 322 10.12 8.51 7.46
N ILE A 323 11.18 9.24 7.16
CA ILE A 323 11.24 10.70 7.35
C ILE A 323 10.19 11.38 6.45
N GLY A 324 10.11 10.98 5.19
CA GLY A 324 9.16 11.55 4.23
C GLY A 324 7.70 11.43 4.70
N ILE A 325 7.27 10.24 5.12
CA ILE A 325 5.91 10.04 5.61
C ILE A 325 5.66 10.76 6.93
N ALA A 326 6.67 10.84 7.81
CA ALA A 326 6.56 11.59 9.06
C ALA A 326 6.34 13.08 8.80
N ILE A 327 7.14 13.68 7.91
CA ILE A 327 6.98 15.08 7.50
C ILE A 327 5.61 15.31 6.87
N GLN A 328 5.19 14.45 5.94
CA GLN A 328 3.89 14.59 5.27
C GLN A 328 2.73 14.50 6.26
N THR A 329 2.74 13.52 7.15
CA THR A 329 1.68 13.32 8.15
C THR A 329 1.61 14.50 9.13
N ALA A 330 2.77 14.93 9.64
CA ALA A 330 2.85 16.08 10.54
C ALA A 330 2.38 17.37 9.85
N THR A 331 2.79 17.60 8.60
CA THR A 331 2.37 18.79 7.85
C THR A 331 0.86 18.83 7.63
N LEU A 332 0.23 17.71 7.27
CA LEU A 332 -1.23 17.65 7.14
C LEU A 332 -1.94 17.92 8.47
N ALA A 333 -1.44 17.35 9.57
CA ALA A 333 -1.98 17.59 10.90
C ALA A 333 -1.89 19.07 11.31
N ILE A 334 -0.72 19.68 11.11
CA ILE A 334 -0.49 21.11 11.42
C ILE A 334 -1.37 22.02 10.55
N LEU A 335 -1.53 21.71 9.26
CA LEU A 335 -2.38 22.49 8.36
C LEU A 335 -3.86 22.38 8.72
N LEU A 336 -4.35 21.20 9.13
CA LEU A 336 -5.72 21.04 9.64
C LEU A 336 -5.94 21.90 10.88
N GLN A 337 -4.98 21.95 11.78
CA GLN A 337 -5.07 22.79 12.98
C GLN A 337 -5.00 24.29 12.64
N ARG A 338 -4.08 24.71 11.76
CA ARG A 338 -3.95 26.12 11.33
C ARG A 338 -5.20 26.63 10.61
N LYS A 339 -5.85 25.78 9.82
CA LYS A 339 -7.14 26.09 9.16
C LYS A 339 -8.34 25.97 10.12
N ARG A 340 -8.13 25.68 11.39
CA ARG A 340 -9.15 25.47 12.41
C ARG A 340 -10.17 24.38 12.06
N LEU A 341 -9.81 23.46 11.16
CA LEU A 341 -10.67 22.35 10.79
C LEU A 341 -10.65 21.24 11.84
N VAL A 342 -9.47 20.91 12.36
CA VAL A 342 -9.27 19.86 13.36
C VAL A 342 -8.31 20.35 14.44
N SER A 343 -8.70 20.25 15.70
CA SER A 343 -7.81 20.53 16.83
C SER A 343 -7.04 19.28 17.23
N LEU A 344 -5.73 19.39 17.31
CA LEU A 344 -4.87 18.31 17.81
C LEU A 344 -5.14 18.00 19.30
N LEU A 345 -5.77 18.93 20.04
CA LEU A 345 -6.21 18.67 21.42
C LEU A 345 -7.31 17.61 21.52
N HIS A 346 -8.01 17.30 20.42
CA HIS A 346 -9.01 16.23 20.36
C HIS A 346 -8.38 14.84 20.17
N LEU A 347 -7.05 14.73 20.07
CA LEU A 347 -6.37 13.44 20.10
C LEU A 347 -6.50 12.80 21.50
N GLU A 348 -6.77 11.51 21.52
CA GLU A 348 -6.91 10.73 22.75
C GLU A 348 -5.52 10.35 23.30
N TYR A 349 -4.73 11.33 23.80
CA TYR A 349 -3.34 11.13 24.23
C TYR A 349 -3.18 10.02 25.28
N ALA A 350 -4.13 9.91 26.21
CA ALA A 350 -4.13 8.84 27.21
C ALA A 350 -4.27 7.45 26.56
N GLU A 351 -5.12 7.32 25.51
CA GLU A 351 -5.25 6.07 24.76
C GLU A 351 -3.99 5.76 23.95
N LEU A 352 -3.36 6.78 23.38
CA LEU A 352 -2.08 6.63 22.67
C LEU A 352 -0.96 6.16 23.61
N ALA A 353 -0.87 6.72 24.80
CA ALA A 353 0.10 6.27 25.81
C ALA A 353 -0.17 4.83 26.26
N ARG A 354 -1.44 4.44 26.49
CA ARG A 354 -1.82 3.06 26.81
C ARG A 354 -1.48 2.09 25.67
N ALA A 355 -1.73 2.50 24.42
CA ALA A 355 -1.40 1.69 23.25
C ALA A 355 0.11 1.54 23.08
N LEU A 356 0.89 2.58 23.34
CA LEU A 356 2.35 2.52 23.30
C LEU A 356 2.90 1.54 24.33
N THR A 357 2.43 1.61 25.60
CA THR A 357 2.82 0.65 26.63
C THR A 357 2.41 -0.77 26.27
N ALA A 358 1.20 -0.97 25.72
CA ALA A 358 0.75 -2.27 25.26
C ALA A 358 1.61 -2.78 24.09
N ALA A 359 1.98 -1.93 23.13
CA ALA A 359 2.84 -2.27 22.01
C ALA A 359 4.24 -2.70 22.46
N LEU A 360 4.85 -1.96 23.40
CA LEU A 360 6.17 -2.30 23.95
C LEU A 360 6.16 -3.64 24.70
N VAL A 361 5.17 -3.87 25.56
CA VAL A 361 5.05 -5.13 26.30
C VAL A 361 4.76 -6.29 25.34
N ALA A 362 3.88 -6.08 24.37
CA ALA A 362 3.56 -7.10 23.36
C ALA A 362 4.78 -7.43 22.48
N TYR A 363 5.59 -6.42 22.12
CA TYR A 363 6.87 -6.61 21.44
C TYR A 363 7.80 -7.52 22.25
N ILE A 364 8.01 -7.19 23.54
CA ILE A 364 8.90 -7.96 24.43
C ILE A 364 8.41 -9.40 24.58
N ALA A 365 7.09 -9.59 24.77
CA ALA A 365 6.51 -10.93 24.90
C ALA A 365 6.66 -11.76 23.61
N ALA A 366 6.37 -11.18 22.45
CA ALA A 366 6.47 -11.86 21.17
C ALA A 366 7.92 -12.20 20.82
N TYR A 367 8.82 -11.22 20.92
CA TYR A 367 10.23 -11.38 20.59
C TYR A 367 10.92 -12.33 21.58
N GLY A 368 10.64 -12.19 22.87
CA GLY A 368 11.18 -13.05 23.93
C GLY A 368 10.79 -14.52 23.76
N LEU A 369 9.49 -14.78 23.49
CA LEU A 369 9.01 -16.14 23.23
C LEU A 369 9.60 -16.69 21.92
N ALA A 370 9.57 -15.92 20.84
CA ALA A 370 10.11 -16.34 19.55
C ALA A 370 11.62 -16.66 19.64
N ARG A 371 12.35 -15.93 20.47
CA ARG A 371 13.80 -16.18 20.68
C ARG A 371 14.08 -17.35 21.60
N ALA A 372 13.17 -17.68 22.54
CA ALA A 372 13.29 -18.81 23.45
C ALA A 372 12.98 -20.15 22.78
N LEU A 373 12.21 -20.13 21.68
CA LEU A 373 11.92 -21.35 20.92
C LEU A 373 13.15 -21.81 20.13
N PRO A 374 13.37 -23.13 20.02
CA PRO A 374 14.50 -23.66 19.27
C PRO A 374 14.39 -23.27 17.79
N ARG A 375 15.45 -22.67 17.25
CA ARG A 375 15.53 -22.35 15.83
C ARG A 375 15.66 -23.62 15.02
N THR A 376 14.61 -24.02 14.38
CA THR A 376 14.63 -25.08 13.37
C THR A 376 14.89 -24.46 12.01
N ALA A 377 15.80 -25.05 11.22
CA ALA A 377 16.11 -24.55 9.87
C ALA A 377 15.02 -24.88 8.84
N THR A 378 13.78 -25.09 9.29
CA THR A 378 12.65 -25.50 8.46
C THR A 378 11.55 -24.44 8.46
N HIS A 379 10.91 -24.25 7.31
CA HIS A 379 9.74 -23.34 7.20
C HIS A 379 8.61 -23.68 8.19
N GLN A 380 8.44 -24.95 8.56
CA GLN A 380 7.46 -25.36 9.57
C GLN A 380 7.79 -24.79 10.95
N GLY A 381 9.07 -24.77 11.32
CA GLY A 381 9.52 -24.17 12.56
C GLY A 381 9.34 -22.65 12.59
N ASP A 382 9.61 -21.99 11.47
CA ASP A 382 9.38 -20.54 11.35
C ASP A 382 7.88 -20.22 11.49
N ILE A 383 6.99 -20.98 10.84
CA ILE A 383 5.54 -20.82 10.96
C ILE A 383 5.08 -21.04 12.41
N LEU A 384 5.60 -22.08 13.08
CA LEU A 384 5.28 -22.35 14.49
C LEU A 384 5.71 -21.18 15.38
N THR A 385 6.93 -20.68 15.18
CA THR A 385 7.47 -19.54 15.94
C THR A 385 6.67 -18.26 15.71
N ILE A 386 6.31 -17.97 14.44
CA ILE A 386 5.46 -16.82 14.09
C ILE A 386 4.09 -16.96 14.76
N THR A 387 3.49 -18.15 14.72
CA THR A 387 2.18 -18.40 15.33
C THR A 387 2.23 -18.22 16.85
N ALA A 388 3.19 -18.84 17.51
CA ALA A 388 3.38 -18.72 18.96
C ALA A 388 3.68 -17.28 19.38
N GLY A 389 4.58 -16.60 18.67
CA GLY A 389 4.91 -15.19 18.90
C GLY A 389 3.72 -14.27 18.67
N SER A 390 2.90 -14.52 17.64
CA SER A 390 1.68 -13.76 17.40
C SER A 390 0.63 -13.95 18.49
N LEU A 391 0.49 -15.16 19.02
CA LEU A 391 -0.38 -15.43 20.17
C LEU A 391 0.12 -14.71 21.43
N ALA A 392 1.42 -14.77 21.72
CA ALA A 392 2.02 -14.05 22.84
C ALA A 392 1.82 -12.53 22.71
N TRP A 393 2.04 -11.98 21.51
CA TRP A 393 1.74 -10.58 21.22
C TRP A 393 0.29 -10.22 21.47
N ALA A 394 -0.65 -11.02 20.96
CA ALA A 394 -2.08 -10.75 21.10
C ALA A 394 -2.52 -10.79 22.57
N VAL A 395 -2.10 -11.83 23.30
CA VAL A 395 -2.40 -11.97 24.74
C VAL A 395 -1.82 -10.79 25.53
N ALA A 396 -0.55 -10.46 25.33
CA ALA A 396 0.10 -9.35 26.03
C ALA A 396 -0.56 -8.01 25.70
N ALA A 397 -0.83 -7.73 24.41
CA ALA A 397 -1.49 -6.51 23.98
C ALA A 397 -2.87 -6.36 24.61
N VAL A 398 -3.71 -7.39 24.54
CA VAL A 398 -5.07 -7.38 25.13
C VAL A 398 -5.00 -7.23 26.64
N THR A 399 -4.13 -7.96 27.32
CA THR A 399 -3.97 -7.90 28.78
C THR A 399 -3.60 -6.48 29.22
N ILE A 400 -2.61 -5.86 28.61
CA ILE A 400 -2.19 -4.50 28.98
C ILE A 400 -3.28 -3.47 28.67
N LEU A 401 -3.97 -3.59 27.54
CA LEU A 401 -5.08 -2.70 27.20
C LEU A 401 -6.24 -2.83 28.19
N LEU A 402 -6.54 -4.03 28.68
CA LEU A 402 -7.56 -4.25 29.71
C LEU A 402 -7.12 -3.73 31.07
N LEU A 403 -5.89 -4.01 31.50
CA LEU A 403 -5.34 -3.53 32.77
C LEU A 403 -5.28 -2.00 32.84
N THR A 404 -4.95 -1.36 31.73
CA THR A 404 -4.91 0.12 31.60
C THR A 404 -6.29 0.73 31.35
N ARG A 405 -7.36 -0.08 31.33
CA ARG A 405 -8.74 0.34 31.03
C ARG A 405 -8.85 1.10 29.70
N SER A 406 -8.13 0.64 28.69
CA SER A 406 -8.23 1.20 27.33
C SER A 406 -9.62 0.94 26.74
N LYS A 407 -10.11 1.93 25.97
CA LYS A 407 -11.39 1.81 25.25
C LYS A 407 -11.27 1.00 23.96
N LEU A 408 -10.05 0.74 23.48
CA LEU A 408 -9.78 0.08 22.19
C LEU A 408 -10.41 -1.33 22.10
N PRO A 409 -10.27 -2.26 23.07
CA PRO A 409 -10.85 -3.59 22.97
C PRO A 409 -12.37 -3.58 22.83
N ALA A 410 -13.04 -2.75 23.65
CA ALA A 410 -14.50 -2.62 23.63
C ALA A 410 -15.02 -2.05 22.30
N GLN A 411 -14.24 -1.22 21.63
CA GLN A 411 -14.60 -0.59 20.36
C GLN A 411 -14.41 -1.53 19.16
N ILE A 412 -13.41 -2.40 19.20
CA ILE A 412 -13.17 -3.44 18.18
C ILE A 412 -14.26 -4.52 18.28
N LEU A 413 -14.67 -4.90 19.48
CA LEU A 413 -15.66 -5.96 19.74
C LEU A 413 -17.11 -5.50 19.57
N ARG A 414 -17.42 -4.20 19.66
CA ARG A 414 -18.76 -3.68 19.41
C ARG A 414 -19.12 -3.84 17.92
N ARG A 415 -19.70 -4.99 17.58
CA ARG A 415 -20.56 -5.09 16.41
C ARG A 415 -21.68 -4.05 16.56
N LYS A 416 -21.82 -3.11 15.59
CA LYS A 416 -23.03 -2.29 15.51
C LYS A 416 -24.23 -3.23 15.50
N PRO A 417 -25.27 -2.99 16.32
CA PRO A 417 -26.54 -3.62 16.06
C PRO A 417 -26.98 -3.25 14.62
N ARG A 418 -27.51 -4.23 13.94
CA ARG A 418 -28.04 -4.12 12.55
C ARG A 418 -29.15 -3.11 12.46
#